data_e3beafbfb65c581adb57bdc9870a1b5d
#
_entry.id   e3beafbfb65c581adb57bdc9870a1b5d
#
_cell.length_a   1.000
_cell.length_b   1.000
_cell.length_c   1.000
_cell.angle_alpha   90.00
_cell.angle_beta   90.00
_cell.angle_gamma   90.00
#
_symmetry.space_group_name_H-M   'P 1'
#
loop_
_entity.id
_entity.type
_entity.pdbx_description
1 polymer ?
#
loop_
_entity_poly.entity_id
_entity_poly.type
_entity_poly.pdbx_seq_one_letter_code
_entity_poly.pdbx_strand_id
1 'polypeptide(L)'
;NVESESESTNDFRAGAEFAMLKNRLYLGAEIYYMNVGFTKRQKIDESYNYLGGYVQGGYFVTNKLQATARYDFFNSNGLDTNGFLNMPAVGFNYFFTSCNLKLQAMYQFIGRTGHDTQLDRDNDDLGLAMHSGTVLLQYTF
;
A
#
# COMPACT_ATOMS: atom_id res chain seq x y z
N ASN A 1 -8.35 -28.85 35.66
CA ASN A 1 -7.39 -27.74 35.55
C ASN A 1 -7.13 -27.51 34.08
N VAL A 2 -7.77 -26.45 33.54
CA VAL A 2 -7.46 -25.93 32.21
C VAL A 2 -6.29 -24.98 32.44
N GLU A 3 -5.07 -25.43 32.18
CA GLU A 3 -3.93 -24.53 32.10
C GLU A 3 -4.14 -23.61 30.90
N SER A 4 -4.32 -22.36 31.17
CA SER A 4 -4.29 -21.32 30.13
C SER A 4 -2.83 -21.12 29.72
N GLU A 5 -2.38 -21.88 28.73
CA GLU A 5 -1.11 -21.60 28.08
C GLU A 5 -1.19 -20.22 27.42
N SER A 6 -0.32 -19.31 27.87
CA SER A 6 -0.17 -18.01 27.27
C SER A 6 0.41 -18.15 25.87
N GLU A 7 -0.36 -17.82 24.86
CA GLU A 7 0.13 -17.67 23.49
C GLU A 7 1.10 -16.49 23.46
N SER A 8 2.38 -16.73 23.22
CA SER A 8 3.33 -15.64 22.98
C SER A 8 3.30 -15.29 21.49
N THR A 9 2.91 -14.06 21.19
CA THR A 9 2.99 -13.49 19.85
C THR A 9 4.23 -12.59 19.79
N ASN A 10 5.12 -12.85 18.85
CA ASN A 10 6.20 -11.92 18.52
C ASN A 10 5.75 -11.05 17.36
N ASP A 11 5.66 -9.73 17.59
CA ASP A 11 5.30 -8.75 16.59
C ASP A 11 6.47 -7.77 16.44
N PHE A 12 7.07 -7.74 15.26
CA PHE A 12 8.12 -6.78 14.91
C PHE A 12 7.67 -5.93 13.73
N ARG A 13 7.74 -4.62 13.89
CA ARG A 13 7.39 -3.64 12.84
C ARG A 13 8.50 -2.63 12.68
N ALA A 14 8.87 -2.34 11.45
CA ALA A 14 9.82 -1.30 11.10
C ALA A 14 9.36 -0.59 9.84
N GLY A 15 9.62 0.72 9.77
CA GLY A 15 9.28 1.53 8.60
C GLY A 15 10.20 2.73 8.48
N ALA A 16 10.27 3.26 7.27
CA ALA A 16 10.97 4.50 6.96
C ALA A 16 10.12 5.33 6.01
N GLU A 17 10.11 6.64 6.22
CA GLU A 17 9.38 7.61 5.43
C GLU A 17 10.33 8.69 4.93
N PHE A 18 10.10 9.16 3.71
CA PHE A 18 10.77 10.30 3.10
C PHE A 18 9.74 11.22 2.46
N ALA A 19 9.88 12.52 2.70
CA ALA A 19 9.09 13.54 2.02
C ALA A 19 9.97 14.74 1.66
N MET A 20 9.79 15.26 0.46
CA MET A 20 10.49 16.44 -0.05
C MET A 20 9.53 17.32 -0.83
N LEU A 21 9.59 18.61 -0.57
CA LEU A 21 8.94 19.64 -1.37
C LEU A 21 10.01 20.64 -1.84
N LYS A 22 10.19 20.77 -3.14
CA LYS A 22 11.13 21.72 -3.73
C LYS A 22 10.48 22.42 -4.92
N ASN A 23 10.31 23.72 -4.82
CA ASN A 23 9.63 24.55 -5.82
C ASN A 23 8.20 24.01 -6.10
N ARG A 24 8.00 23.45 -7.32
CA ARG A 24 6.73 22.88 -7.78
C ARG A 24 6.68 21.35 -7.68
N LEU A 25 7.76 20.73 -7.21
CA LEU A 25 7.88 19.28 -7.14
C LEU A 25 7.67 18.80 -5.71
N TYR A 26 6.76 17.88 -5.52
CA TYR A 26 6.60 17.07 -4.31
C TYR A 26 7.06 15.64 -4.58
N LEU A 27 7.82 15.06 -3.67
CA LEU A 27 8.18 13.64 -3.67
C LEU A 27 7.91 13.09 -2.27
N GLY A 28 7.34 11.89 -2.21
CA GLY A 28 7.12 11.15 -0.98
C GLY A 28 7.38 9.67 -1.22
N ALA A 29 7.90 9.00 -0.23
CA ALA A 29 8.09 7.55 -0.24
C ALA A 29 7.96 7.01 1.17
N GLU A 30 7.42 5.82 1.28
CA GLU A 30 7.35 5.07 2.54
C GLU A 30 7.60 3.59 2.25
N ILE A 31 8.31 2.94 3.15
CA ILE A 31 8.47 1.49 3.16
C ILE A 31 8.22 0.98 4.58
N TYR A 32 7.51 -0.12 4.70
CA TYR A 32 7.26 -0.77 5.97
C TYR A 32 7.41 -2.28 5.86
N TYR A 33 7.90 -2.85 6.95
CA TYR A 33 8.05 -4.28 7.13
C TYR A 33 7.37 -4.70 8.43
N MET A 34 6.69 -5.82 8.40
CA MET A 34 6.06 -6.42 9.58
C MET A 34 6.31 -7.92 9.58
N ASN A 35 6.74 -8.43 10.74
CA ASN A 35 6.83 -9.86 11.02
C ASN A 35 5.90 -10.17 12.20
N VAL A 36 4.97 -11.08 11.98
CA VAL A 36 4.03 -11.53 13.02
C VAL A 36 4.20 -13.04 13.18
N GLY A 37 4.70 -13.44 14.35
CA GLY A 37 4.84 -14.84 14.71
C GLY A 37 3.67 -15.32 15.57
N PHE A 38 3.08 -16.45 15.22
CA PHE A 38 2.05 -17.12 16.01
C PHE A 38 2.58 -18.46 16.54
N THR A 39 2.55 -18.64 17.85
CA THR A 39 2.81 -19.94 18.46
C THR A 39 1.49 -20.68 18.58
N LYS A 40 1.22 -21.60 17.66
CA LYS A 40 0.04 -22.47 17.77
C LYS A 40 0.29 -23.59 18.81
N ARG A 41 -0.78 -23.98 19.52
CA ARG A 41 -0.83 -25.11 20.45
C ARG A 41 -0.30 -26.44 19.90
N GLN A 42 -0.13 -26.59 18.61
CA GLN A 42 0.33 -27.78 17.90
C GLN A 42 1.59 -27.51 17.07
N LYS A 43 2.72 -27.27 17.72
CA LYS A 43 4.10 -27.46 17.21
C LYS A 43 4.45 -26.89 15.82
N ILE A 44 3.65 -25.98 15.25
CA ILE A 44 3.98 -25.31 13.98
C ILE A 44 4.13 -23.83 14.29
N ASP A 45 5.36 -23.39 14.43
CA ASP A 45 5.70 -21.97 14.47
C ASP A 45 5.47 -21.42 13.05
N GLU A 46 4.39 -20.70 12.85
CA GLU A 46 4.12 -19.98 11.61
C GLU A 46 4.46 -18.50 11.83
N SER A 47 5.35 -17.97 11.01
CA SER A 47 5.62 -16.55 10.94
C SER A 47 5.13 -15.99 9.60
N TYR A 48 4.45 -14.87 9.66
CA TYR A 48 3.99 -14.13 8.48
C TYR A 48 4.81 -12.86 8.33
N ASN A 49 5.40 -12.70 7.16
CA ASN A 49 6.18 -11.52 6.82
C ASN A 49 5.40 -10.67 5.82
N TYR A 50 5.33 -9.39 6.07
CA TYR A 50 4.67 -8.43 5.19
C TYR A 50 5.67 -7.34 4.82
N LEU A 51 5.73 -7.02 3.54
CA LEU A 51 6.50 -5.89 3.03
C LEU A 51 5.60 -5.03 2.18
N GLY A 52 5.57 -3.74 2.43
CA GLY A 52 4.80 -2.80 1.67
C GLY A 52 5.43 -1.42 1.62
N GLY A 53 4.91 -0.59 0.75
CA GLY A 53 5.36 0.77 0.65
C GLY A 53 4.78 1.49 -0.55
N TYR A 54 5.17 2.75 -0.70
CA TYR A 54 4.83 3.53 -1.86
C TYR A 54 5.92 4.52 -2.22
N VAL A 55 5.90 4.96 -3.47
CA VAL A 55 6.56 6.16 -3.95
C VAL A 55 5.52 7.05 -4.63
N GLN A 56 5.55 8.34 -4.36
CA GLN A 56 4.61 9.32 -4.90
C GLN A 56 5.34 10.55 -5.39
N GLY A 57 4.96 11.04 -6.56
CA GLY A 57 5.39 12.32 -7.09
C GLY A 57 4.19 13.22 -7.38
N GLY A 58 4.38 14.53 -7.22
CA GLY A 58 3.41 15.54 -7.57
C GLY A 58 4.09 16.78 -8.16
N TYR A 59 3.54 17.30 -9.26
CA TYR A 59 4.06 18.50 -9.88
C TYR A 59 2.95 19.54 -10.06
N PHE A 60 3.19 20.76 -9.56
CA PHE A 60 2.27 21.88 -9.73
C PHE A 60 2.36 22.43 -11.15
N VAL A 61 1.41 22.03 -11.99
CA VAL A 61 1.25 22.52 -13.36
C VAL A 61 0.88 24.00 -13.37
N THR A 62 0.01 24.38 -12.42
CA THR A 62 -0.34 25.78 -12.11
C THR A 62 -0.27 26.00 -10.61
N ASN A 63 -0.50 27.21 -10.11
CA ASN A 63 -0.55 27.48 -8.67
C ASN A 63 -1.72 26.79 -7.94
N LYS A 64 -2.67 26.21 -8.69
CA LYS A 64 -3.88 25.57 -8.16
C LYS A 64 -4.01 24.12 -8.56
N LEU A 65 -3.35 23.69 -9.62
CA LEU A 65 -3.47 22.34 -10.16
C LEU A 65 -2.15 21.60 -10.03
N GLN A 66 -2.18 20.48 -9.35
CA GLN A 66 -1.06 19.54 -9.19
C GLN A 66 -1.42 18.23 -9.88
N ALA A 67 -0.60 17.78 -10.82
CA ALA A 67 -0.62 16.42 -11.34
C ALA A 67 0.12 15.50 -10.38
N THR A 68 -0.39 14.29 -10.13
CA THR A 68 0.20 13.32 -9.21
C THR A 68 0.30 11.96 -9.85
N ALA A 69 1.37 11.24 -9.49
CA ALA A 69 1.54 9.83 -9.79
C ALA A 69 2.01 9.12 -8.53
N ARG A 70 1.52 7.92 -8.31
CA ARG A 70 1.84 7.10 -7.14
C ARG A 70 1.97 5.64 -7.57
N TYR A 71 2.90 4.95 -6.95
CA TYR A 71 3.05 3.52 -7.09
C TYR A 71 3.11 2.91 -5.70
N ASP A 72 2.10 2.12 -5.37
CA ASP A 72 2.05 1.33 -4.15
C ASP A 72 2.41 -0.11 -4.47
N PHE A 73 3.06 -0.76 -3.52
CA PHE A 73 3.31 -2.19 -3.57
C PHE A 73 3.04 -2.83 -2.21
N PHE A 74 2.58 -4.05 -2.25
CA PHE A 74 2.36 -4.84 -1.05
C PHE A 74 2.65 -6.31 -1.33
N ASN A 75 3.41 -6.95 -0.43
CA ASN A 75 3.71 -8.36 -0.48
C ASN A 75 3.30 -9.00 0.85
N SER A 76 2.35 -9.91 0.80
CA SER A 76 1.85 -10.65 1.97
C SER A 76 2.73 -11.81 2.40
N ASN A 77 3.77 -12.12 1.64
CA ASN A 77 4.70 -13.23 1.91
C ASN A 77 6.16 -12.77 2.05
N GLY A 78 6.34 -11.53 2.51
CA GLY A 78 7.64 -10.94 2.81
C GLY A 78 8.48 -10.69 1.57
N LEU A 79 9.54 -11.48 1.38
CA LEU A 79 10.48 -11.33 0.26
C LEU A 79 10.24 -12.35 -0.86
N ASP A 80 9.20 -13.16 -0.77
CA ASP A 80 8.84 -14.09 -1.83
C ASP A 80 8.19 -13.33 -2.99
N THR A 81 8.46 -13.74 -4.22
CA THR A 81 7.90 -13.13 -5.42
C THR A 81 6.42 -13.48 -5.66
N ASN A 82 5.89 -14.42 -4.90
CA ASN A 82 4.50 -14.85 -4.99
C ASN A 82 3.58 -13.95 -4.14
N GLY A 83 2.52 -13.45 -4.75
CA GLY A 83 1.54 -12.62 -4.03
C GLY A 83 1.85 -11.13 -3.99
N PHE A 84 2.70 -10.63 -4.87
CA PHE A 84 3.05 -9.23 -4.96
C PHE A 84 1.92 -8.41 -5.61
N LEU A 85 1.38 -7.44 -4.87
CA LEU A 85 0.40 -6.49 -5.38
C LEU A 85 1.12 -5.24 -5.89
N ASN A 86 0.79 -4.85 -7.12
CA ASN A 86 1.28 -3.65 -7.79
C ASN A 86 0.11 -2.71 -8.03
N MET A 87 0.21 -1.48 -7.55
CA MET A 87 -0.91 -0.54 -7.57
C MET A 87 -0.46 0.84 -8.09
N PRO A 88 -0.14 0.97 -9.39
CA PRO A 88 0.11 2.27 -9.99
C PRO A 88 -1.15 3.13 -9.99
N ALA A 89 -0.98 4.41 -9.70
CA ALA A 89 -2.06 5.39 -9.68
C ALA A 89 -1.61 6.71 -10.30
N VAL A 90 -2.54 7.39 -10.94
CA VAL A 90 -2.36 8.74 -11.47
C VAL A 90 -3.56 9.60 -11.11
N GLY A 91 -3.34 10.89 -10.95
CA GLY A 91 -4.41 11.76 -10.55
C GLY A 91 -4.04 13.24 -10.58
N PHE A 92 -4.92 14.03 -10.00
CA PHE A 92 -4.68 15.45 -9.81
C PHE A 92 -5.30 15.97 -8.51
N ASN A 93 -4.71 17.03 -7.99
CA ASN A 93 -5.23 17.82 -6.88
C ASN A 93 -5.52 19.23 -7.39
N TYR A 94 -6.72 19.75 -7.10
CA TYR A 94 -7.08 21.13 -7.37
C TYR A 94 -7.31 21.87 -6.05
N PHE A 95 -6.55 22.94 -5.83
CA PHE A 95 -6.59 23.77 -4.63
C PHE A 95 -7.40 25.03 -4.88
N PHE A 96 -8.48 25.21 -4.14
CA PHE A 96 -9.32 26.43 -4.24
C PHE A 96 -8.66 27.56 -3.44
N THR A 97 -8.45 28.70 -4.10
CA THR A 97 -7.66 29.81 -3.51
C THR A 97 -8.37 30.56 -2.39
N SER A 98 -9.69 30.51 -2.33
CA SER A 98 -10.51 31.28 -1.37
C SER A 98 -10.90 30.50 -0.11
N CYS A 99 -10.55 29.23 -0.03
CA CYS A 99 -10.89 28.37 1.08
C CYS A 99 -9.86 27.25 1.17
N ASN A 100 -9.66 26.73 2.37
CA ASN A 100 -8.79 25.57 2.63
C ASN A 100 -9.41 24.28 2.04
N LEU A 101 -9.88 24.35 0.80
CA LEU A 101 -10.59 23.29 0.11
C LEU A 101 -9.71 22.72 -1.00
N LYS A 102 -9.63 21.41 -1.05
CA LYS A 102 -8.91 20.66 -2.08
C LYS A 102 -9.84 19.61 -2.69
N LEU A 103 -9.93 19.59 -4.01
CA LEU A 103 -10.52 18.49 -4.77
C LEU A 103 -9.39 17.59 -5.25
N GLN A 104 -9.50 16.31 -4.98
CA GLN A 104 -8.56 15.29 -5.44
C GLN A 104 -9.32 14.26 -6.28
N ALA A 105 -8.77 13.92 -7.44
CA ALA A 105 -9.24 12.79 -8.23
C ALA A 105 -8.05 11.89 -8.56
N MET A 106 -8.24 10.58 -8.41
CA MET A 106 -7.20 9.58 -8.62
C MET A 106 -7.80 8.35 -9.28
N TYR A 107 -7.08 7.82 -10.24
CA TYR A 107 -7.33 6.52 -10.86
C TYR A 107 -6.20 5.57 -10.50
N GLN A 108 -6.53 4.39 -10.04
CA GLN A 108 -5.59 3.35 -9.62
C GLN A 108 -5.89 2.05 -10.33
N PHE A 109 -4.84 1.40 -10.80
CA PHE A 109 -4.86 0.03 -11.25
C PHE A 109 -4.29 -0.86 -10.16
N ILE A 110 -4.90 -2.00 -9.89
CA ILE A 110 -4.44 -2.99 -8.92
C ILE A 110 -4.20 -4.29 -9.67
N GLY A 111 -2.95 -4.70 -9.77
CA GLY A 111 -2.53 -5.95 -10.40
C GLY A 111 -1.79 -6.84 -9.42
N ARG A 112 -2.01 -8.13 -9.51
CA ARG A 112 -1.26 -9.15 -8.76
C ARG A 112 -0.25 -9.79 -9.69
N THR A 113 1.01 -9.90 -9.25
CA THR A 113 2.05 -10.67 -9.92
C THR A 113 2.49 -11.82 -9.01
N GLY A 114 2.71 -12.99 -9.60
CA GLY A 114 3.14 -14.20 -8.89
C GLY A 114 2.06 -15.29 -8.90
N HIS A 115 2.50 -16.53 -9.07
CA HIS A 115 1.68 -17.74 -8.98
C HIS A 115 1.45 -18.07 -7.50
N ASP A 116 0.19 -18.16 -7.09
CA ASP A 116 -0.17 -18.79 -5.83
C ASP A 116 -0.49 -20.25 -6.11
N THR A 117 0.48 -21.12 -5.83
CA THR A 117 0.40 -22.57 -6.12
C THR A 117 -0.77 -23.28 -5.41
N GLN A 118 -1.49 -22.59 -4.52
CA GLN A 118 -2.66 -23.16 -3.86
C GLN A 118 -3.98 -22.87 -4.57
N LEU A 119 -4.05 -21.83 -5.43
CA LEU A 119 -5.23 -21.51 -6.22
C LEU A 119 -5.16 -22.04 -7.66
N ASP A 120 -4.03 -22.61 -8.06
CA ASP A 120 -3.78 -23.17 -9.40
C ASP A 120 -4.43 -24.55 -9.64
N ARG A 121 -5.37 -24.95 -8.79
CA ARG A 121 -6.04 -26.25 -8.96
C ARG A 121 -7.07 -26.29 -10.10
N ASP A 122 -7.49 -25.15 -10.56
CA ASP A 122 -8.46 -25.06 -11.65
C ASP A 122 -8.00 -24.03 -12.70
N ASN A 123 -6.98 -24.30 -13.45
CA ASN A 123 -6.60 -23.77 -14.78
C ASN A 123 -7.12 -22.38 -15.24
N ASP A 124 -7.60 -21.55 -14.35
CA ASP A 124 -8.01 -20.18 -14.61
C ASP A 124 -6.98 -19.22 -14.02
N ASP A 125 -6.14 -18.72 -14.89
CA ASP A 125 -5.22 -17.60 -14.70
C ASP A 125 -6.04 -16.32 -14.41
N LEU A 126 -6.72 -16.31 -13.27
CA LEU A 126 -7.44 -15.13 -12.76
C LEU A 126 -6.41 -14.12 -12.26
N GLY A 127 -5.68 -13.53 -13.20
CA GLY A 127 -5.00 -12.28 -12.99
C GLY A 127 -6.03 -11.24 -12.56
N LEU A 128 -6.24 -11.11 -11.25
CA LEU A 128 -7.14 -10.10 -10.69
C LEU A 128 -6.57 -8.72 -11.01
N ALA A 129 -7.03 -8.14 -12.11
CA ALA A 129 -6.82 -6.75 -12.44
C ALA A 129 -8.06 -5.96 -12.00
N MET A 130 -7.87 -5.05 -11.06
CA MET A 130 -8.93 -4.17 -10.58
C MET A 130 -8.63 -2.72 -10.96
N HIS A 131 -9.66 -1.98 -11.31
CA HIS A 131 -9.60 -0.56 -11.58
C HIS A 131 -10.38 0.19 -10.51
N SER A 132 -9.80 1.22 -9.93
CA SER A 132 -10.45 2.06 -8.92
C SER A 132 -10.35 3.53 -9.30
N GLY A 133 -11.46 4.24 -9.23
CA GLY A 133 -11.53 5.69 -9.34
C GLY A 133 -11.96 6.30 -8.01
N THR A 134 -11.20 7.26 -7.50
CA THR A 134 -11.52 7.94 -6.24
C THR A 134 -11.62 9.44 -6.48
N VAL A 135 -12.68 10.06 -5.97
CA VAL A 135 -12.82 11.51 -5.90
C VAL A 135 -13.03 11.90 -4.44
N LEU A 136 -12.21 12.82 -3.95
CA LEU A 136 -12.23 13.29 -2.57
C LEU A 136 -12.28 14.80 -2.53
N LEU A 137 -13.19 15.34 -1.74
CA LEU A 137 -13.23 16.75 -1.38
C LEU A 137 -12.76 16.89 0.07
N GLN A 138 -11.65 17.59 0.26
CA GLN A 138 -11.03 17.78 1.58
C GLN A 138 -11.06 19.24 1.98
N TYR A 139 -11.55 19.52 3.18
CA TYR A 139 -11.52 20.84 3.81
C TYR A 139 -10.60 20.80 5.03
N THR A 140 -9.73 21.79 5.18
CA THR A 140 -8.83 21.93 6.33
C THR A 140 -9.23 23.18 7.11
N PHE A 141 -9.45 23.04 8.41
CA PHE A 141 -9.83 24.13 9.34
C PHE A 141 -8.63 24.98 9.74
#